data_4f4531c06d959ec7a3529a95b144e378
#
_entry.id   4f4531c06d959ec7a3529a95b144e378
#
_cell.length_a   1.000
_cell.length_b   1.000
_cell.length_c   1.000
_cell.angle_alpha   90.00
_cell.angle_beta   90.00
_cell.angle_gamma   90.00
#
_symmetry.space_group_name_H-M   'P 1'
#
loop_
_entity.id
_entity.type
_entity.pdbx_description
1 polymer ?
#
loop_
_entity_poly.entity_id
_entity_poly.type
_entity_poly.pdbx_seq_one_letter_code
_entity_poly.pdbx_strand_id
1 'polypeptide(L)'
;MPASAASTRIRRSDLAQDAAADGGVSRPSADDPRQFWLDSFRTVRAETERRAALLSDEDQVVQSMPDASPTKWHRAHVTWFFEEFLLRKFAPGYKVFDERFGYLFNSYYVSAGPRHARPQRGMITRPAAAEVTAYRAHVDLAVSELIESTNDFAPLMPIIEIGLNHEQQHQELLLTDILHAFSFNATNPAYNPQWQWPKRASNGAAVGAPLAGIHRIGHDGEGFCFDNEEPAHEVLLQPVRLARPLVTNGEWLEFMADGGYATPTLWLSDGWATVEAQGWSAPGYWRQIDGRWYAMTLGGLRPVEPTQPVCHVSYYEADAFARWAGKDLPTEAEWEVAEKGGSLDDAFGIVWQWTRSAYAPYPGYRAAEGALGEYNGKFMVNQMVLRGSSLATPFGHSRPSYRNFFYPQARWQFSGLRLADYES
;
A
#
# COMPACT_ATOMS: atom_id res chain seq x y z
N MET A 1 16.86 -40.54 28.50
CA MET A 1 15.94 -39.54 29.05
C MET A 1 16.05 -38.29 28.18
N PRO A 2 15.13 -37.98 27.25
CA PRO A 2 15.18 -36.74 26.47
C PRO A 2 14.45 -35.61 27.22
N ALA A 3 15.06 -34.44 27.20
CA ALA A 3 14.51 -33.21 27.75
C ALA A 3 13.32 -32.68 26.90
N SER A 4 12.26 -32.36 27.61
CA SER A 4 11.00 -31.81 27.08
C SER A 4 11.21 -30.40 26.58
N ALA A 5 10.93 -30.16 25.26
CA ALA A 5 10.79 -28.84 24.70
C ALA A 5 9.38 -28.29 25.03
N ALA A 6 9.34 -27.25 25.83
CA ALA A 6 8.11 -26.54 26.15
C ALA A 6 7.65 -25.72 24.95
N SER A 7 6.61 -26.17 24.27
CA SER A 7 5.87 -25.43 23.24
C SER A 7 5.01 -24.36 23.91
N THR A 8 5.39 -23.10 23.75
CA THR A 8 4.57 -21.95 24.17
C THR A 8 3.40 -21.80 23.20
N ARG A 9 2.24 -22.31 23.56
CA ARG A 9 0.97 -22.06 22.84
C ARG A 9 0.53 -20.62 23.10
N ILE A 10 0.62 -19.78 22.09
CA ILE A 10 -0.03 -18.47 22.05
C ILE A 10 -1.55 -18.70 22.05
N ARG A 11 -2.25 -18.11 23.01
CA ARG A 11 -3.71 -18.28 23.18
C ARG A 11 -4.45 -17.55 22.04
N ARG A 12 -5.45 -18.21 21.50
CA ARG A 12 -6.32 -17.78 20.38
C ARG A 12 -7.19 -16.53 20.65
N SER A 13 -7.10 -15.93 21.84
CA SER A 13 -7.95 -14.80 22.25
C SER A 13 -7.40 -13.39 21.93
N ASP A 14 -6.14 -13.26 21.49
CA ASP A 14 -5.50 -11.94 21.37
C ASP A 14 -5.51 -11.35 19.96
N LEU A 15 -6.25 -11.95 19.02
CA LEU A 15 -6.32 -11.54 17.61
C LEU A 15 -7.60 -10.75 17.24
N ALA A 16 -8.42 -10.34 18.19
CA ALA A 16 -9.73 -9.74 17.89
C ALA A 16 -10.11 -8.48 18.67
N GLN A 17 -9.19 -7.86 19.39
CA GLN A 17 -9.47 -6.60 20.10
C GLN A 17 -8.23 -5.73 20.03
N ASP A 18 -8.23 -4.76 19.14
CA ASP A 18 -7.70 -3.40 19.29
C ASP A 18 -7.87 -2.64 17.95
N ALA A 19 -9.11 -2.31 17.67
CA ALA A 19 -9.45 -1.34 16.63
C ALA A 19 -10.15 -0.16 17.32
N ALA A 20 -9.43 0.60 18.11
CA ALA A 20 -9.77 1.98 18.51
C ALA A 20 -8.67 2.51 19.46
N ALA A 21 -7.58 2.98 18.90
CA ALA A 21 -6.74 3.99 19.54
C ALA A 21 -5.98 4.73 18.43
N ASP A 22 -6.02 6.03 18.47
CA ASP A 22 -5.27 6.99 17.68
C ASP A 22 -3.76 6.64 17.77
N GLY A 23 -3.25 5.93 16.74
CA GLY A 23 -1.94 5.26 16.79
C GLY A 23 -1.04 5.62 15.60
N GLY A 24 -1.04 6.87 15.17
CA GLY A 24 0.10 7.39 14.42
C GLY A 24 1.37 7.19 15.25
N VAL A 25 2.50 6.82 14.62
CA VAL A 25 3.81 6.80 15.29
C VAL A 25 4.10 8.23 15.76
N SER A 26 3.56 8.60 16.94
CA SER A 26 3.80 9.89 17.57
C SER A 26 5.24 9.90 18.02
N ARG A 27 6.02 10.92 17.60
CA ARG A 27 7.38 11.10 18.09
C ARG A 27 7.39 11.11 19.61
N PRO A 28 8.36 10.46 20.27
CA PRO A 28 8.41 10.35 21.72
C PRO A 28 8.56 11.73 22.38
N SER A 29 7.97 11.87 23.56
CA SER A 29 8.37 12.91 24.49
C SER A 29 9.86 12.76 24.81
N ALA A 30 10.54 13.86 25.08
CA ALA A 30 12.00 14.07 25.02
C ALA A 30 12.93 13.17 25.87
N ASP A 31 12.43 12.12 26.55
CA ASP A 31 13.24 11.44 27.57
C ASP A 31 14.15 10.31 27.07
N ASP A 32 13.79 9.56 26.02
CA ASP A 32 14.71 8.65 25.30
C ASP A 32 14.23 8.31 23.89
N PRO A 33 14.68 9.03 22.86
CA PRO A 33 14.28 8.75 21.47
C PRO A 33 14.80 7.39 20.96
N ARG A 34 15.86 6.82 21.56
CA ARG A 34 16.46 5.57 21.10
C ARG A 34 15.55 4.38 21.33
N GLN A 35 14.97 4.29 22.54
CA GLN A 35 14.08 3.18 22.87
C GLN A 35 12.86 3.17 21.95
N PHE A 36 12.28 4.35 21.69
CA PHE A 36 11.17 4.48 20.75
C PHE A 36 11.53 3.94 19.35
N TRP A 37 12.69 4.34 18.80
CA TRP A 37 13.11 3.90 17.47
C TRP A 37 13.47 2.43 17.43
N LEU A 38 14.04 1.89 18.50
CA LEU A 38 14.35 0.47 18.64
C LEU A 38 13.07 -0.38 18.67
N ASP A 39 12.07 0.03 19.43
CA ASP A 39 10.79 -0.66 19.53
C ASP A 39 9.99 -0.56 18.22
N SER A 40 10.00 0.62 17.59
CA SER A 40 9.41 0.81 16.28
C SER A 40 10.06 -0.06 15.21
N PHE A 41 11.40 -0.11 15.19
CA PHE A 41 12.15 -0.99 14.29
C PHE A 41 11.76 -2.46 14.51
N ARG A 42 11.82 -2.95 15.73
CA ARG A 42 11.46 -4.35 16.06
C ARG A 42 10.01 -4.67 15.66
N THR A 43 9.08 -3.75 15.89
CA THR A 43 7.67 -3.93 15.59
C THR A 43 7.43 -4.05 14.08
N VAL A 44 7.97 -3.13 13.28
CA VAL A 44 7.81 -3.14 11.82
C VAL A 44 8.48 -4.38 11.21
N ARG A 45 9.69 -4.73 11.68
CA ARG A 45 10.40 -5.93 11.21
C ARG A 45 9.64 -7.22 11.52
N ALA A 46 9.10 -7.33 12.73
CA ALA A 46 8.29 -8.48 13.13
C ALA A 46 6.99 -8.61 12.31
N GLU A 47 6.34 -7.51 11.96
CA GLU A 47 5.12 -7.53 11.14
C GLU A 47 5.39 -8.07 9.72
N THR A 48 6.52 -7.72 9.10
CA THR A 48 6.91 -8.30 7.80
C THR A 48 7.06 -9.82 7.89
N GLU A 49 7.72 -10.32 8.93
CA GLU A 49 7.89 -11.77 9.14
C GLU A 49 6.55 -12.45 9.47
N ARG A 50 5.69 -11.82 10.25
CA ARG A 50 4.35 -12.32 10.55
C ARG A 50 3.52 -12.50 9.27
N ARG A 51 3.59 -11.54 8.34
CA ARG A 51 2.92 -11.66 7.04
C ARG A 51 3.52 -12.77 6.19
N ALA A 52 4.82 -12.88 6.13
CA ALA A 52 5.51 -13.91 5.34
C ALA A 52 5.33 -15.33 5.90
N ALA A 53 5.17 -15.48 7.21
CA ALA A 53 5.04 -16.78 7.89
C ALA A 53 3.78 -17.58 7.52
N LEU A 54 2.79 -16.95 6.86
CA LEU A 54 1.59 -17.63 6.36
C LEU A 54 1.83 -18.32 5.01
N LEU A 55 3.00 -18.12 4.40
CA LEU A 55 3.35 -18.60 3.06
C LEU A 55 4.41 -19.69 3.14
N SER A 56 4.28 -20.70 2.28
CA SER A 56 5.34 -21.70 2.09
C SER A 56 6.57 -21.07 1.41
N ASP A 57 7.69 -21.77 1.43
CA ASP A 57 8.90 -21.34 0.72
C ASP A 57 8.66 -21.23 -0.81
N GLU A 58 7.81 -22.09 -1.37
CA GLU A 58 7.40 -22.07 -2.77
C GLU A 58 6.55 -20.83 -3.08
N ASP A 59 5.58 -20.48 -2.23
CA ASP A 59 4.76 -19.27 -2.40
C ASP A 59 5.64 -18.01 -2.39
N GLN A 60 6.69 -18.01 -1.57
CA GLN A 60 7.57 -16.85 -1.42
C GLN A 60 8.49 -16.57 -2.61
N VAL A 61 8.58 -17.46 -3.60
CA VAL A 61 9.43 -17.28 -4.80
C VAL A 61 8.65 -16.90 -6.05
N VAL A 62 7.32 -16.95 -6.02
CA VAL A 62 6.47 -16.72 -7.20
C VAL A 62 6.43 -15.23 -7.58
N GLN A 63 6.59 -14.98 -8.88
CA GLN A 63 6.32 -13.69 -9.52
C GLN A 63 5.30 -13.89 -10.63
N SER A 64 4.11 -13.36 -10.49
CA SER A 64 2.98 -13.60 -11.39
C SER A 64 2.88 -12.61 -12.55
N MET A 65 3.60 -11.51 -12.48
CA MET A 65 3.64 -10.46 -13.52
C MET A 65 4.90 -9.59 -13.37
N PRO A 66 5.28 -8.81 -14.40
CA PRO A 66 6.46 -7.92 -14.34
C PRO A 66 6.41 -6.88 -13.22
N ASP A 67 5.20 -6.46 -12.81
CA ASP A 67 4.99 -5.44 -11.79
C ASP A 67 4.95 -6.00 -10.35
N ALA A 68 4.77 -7.30 -10.18
CA ALA A 68 4.87 -7.97 -8.89
C ALA A 68 6.31 -8.29 -8.50
N SER A 69 6.52 -8.61 -7.23
CA SER A 69 7.77 -9.17 -6.74
C SER A 69 7.50 -10.34 -5.79
N PRO A 70 8.38 -11.34 -5.74
CA PRO A 70 8.24 -12.43 -4.78
C PRO A 70 8.27 -11.93 -3.33
N THR A 71 7.52 -12.56 -2.44
CA THR A 71 7.56 -12.26 -0.99
C THR A 71 8.98 -12.29 -0.43
N LYS A 72 9.75 -13.29 -0.83
CA LYS A 72 11.17 -13.41 -0.47
C LYS A 72 11.98 -12.19 -0.90
N TRP A 73 11.70 -11.65 -2.08
CA TRP A 73 12.36 -10.45 -2.57
C TRP A 73 12.00 -9.22 -1.72
N HIS A 74 10.73 -9.03 -1.37
CA HIS A 74 10.30 -7.94 -0.48
C HIS A 74 11.03 -7.98 0.85
N ARG A 75 11.06 -9.14 1.50
CA ARG A 75 11.77 -9.36 2.78
C ARG A 75 13.25 -8.99 2.70
N ALA A 76 13.92 -9.40 1.61
CA ALA A 76 15.34 -9.13 1.41
C ALA A 76 15.61 -7.66 1.01
N HIS A 77 14.72 -7.06 0.20
CA HIS A 77 14.87 -5.67 -0.26
C HIS A 77 14.80 -4.66 0.90
N VAL A 78 13.83 -4.78 1.79
CA VAL A 78 13.71 -3.90 2.94
C VAL A 78 14.85 -4.13 3.96
N THR A 79 15.46 -5.30 3.96
CA THR A 79 16.68 -5.60 4.74
C THR A 79 17.90 -4.94 4.11
N TRP A 80 18.04 -5.06 2.79
CA TRP A 80 19.08 -4.38 2.02
C TRP A 80 19.05 -2.87 2.21
N PHE A 81 17.88 -2.26 2.35
CA PHE A 81 17.76 -0.83 2.60
C PHE A 81 18.51 -0.42 3.88
N PHE A 82 18.29 -1.12 4.99
CA PHE A 82 18.98 -0.82 6.25
C PHE A 82 20.47 -1.17 6.18
N GLU A 83 20.86 -2.24 5.50
CA GLU A 83 22.27 -2.58 5.31
C GLU A 83 23.00 -1.50 4.51
N GLU A 84 22.44 -1.07 3.37
CA GLU A 84 23.07 -0.13 2.44
C GLU A 84 23.09 1.31 2.98
N PHE A 85 21.95 1.80 3.46
CA PHE A 85 21.81 3.21 3.80
C PHE A 85 22.13 3.53 5.27
N LEU A 86 22.07 2.54 6.15
CA LEU A 86 22.33 2.74 7.58
C LEU A 86 23.65 2.07 8.01
N LEU A 87 23.75 0.75 7.93
CA LEU A 87 24.88 0.01 8.51
C LEU A 87 26.21 0.29 7.80
N ARG A 88 26.25 0.26 6.47
CA ARG A 88 27.47 0.55 5.71
C ARG A 88 28.02 1.95 5.98
N LYS A 89 27.16 2.90 6.34
CA LYS A 89 27.54 4.29 6.58
C LYS A 89 27.90 4.59 8.04
N PHE A 90 27.17 4.00 8.96
CA PHE A 90 27.20 4.43 10.38
C PHE A 90 27.67 3.35 11.36
N ALA A 91 27.89 2.11 10.94
CA ALA A 91 28.37 1.03 11.79
C ALA A 91 29.84 0.69 11.47
N PRO A 92 30.83 1.30 12.15
CA PRO A 92 32.25 1.02 11.90
C PRO A 92 32.56 -0.46 12.10
N GLY A 93 33.18 -1.08 11.09
CA GLY A 93 33.55 -2.51 11.14
C GLY A 93 32.44 -3.48 10.86
N TYR A 94 31.22 -3.01 10.48
CA TYR A 94 30.13 -3.86 10.04
C TYR A 94 30.58 -4.75 8.86
N LYS A 95 30.25 -6.03 8.95
CA LYS A 95 30.53 -6.98 7.88
C LYS A 95 29.26 -7.25 7.11
N VAL A 96 29.25 -6.89 5.82
CA VAL A 96 28.17 -7.17 4.90
C VAL A 96 27.88 -8.68 4.86
N PHE A 97 26.62 -9.04 4.87
CA PHE A 97 26.23 -10.45 4.88
C PHE A 97 26.67 -11.17 3.60
N ASP A 98 26.35 -10.59 2.42
CA ASP A 98 26.80 -11.05 1.11
C ASP A 98 26.82 -9.87 0.12
N GLU A 99 27.96 -9.53 -0.43
CA GLU A 99 28.12 -8.40 -1.38
C GLU A 99 27.21 -8.50 -2.63
N ARG A 100 26.84 -9.72 -3.03
CA ARG A 100 25.94 -9.95 -4.18
C ARG A 100 24.53 -9.50 -3.92
N PHE A 101 24.11 -9.34 -2.65
CA PHE A 101 22.76 -8.92 -2.27
C PHE A 101 22.50 -7.46 -2.65
N GLY A 102 23.55 -6.63 -2.74
CA GLY A 102 23.44 -5.29 -3.30
C GLY A 102 22.87 -5.26 -4.71
N TYR A 103 23.30 -6.18 -5.59
CA TYR A 103 22.73 -6.34 -6.93
C TYR A 103 21.33 -6.97 -6.94
N LEU A 104 21.13 -8.02 -6.16
CA LEU A 104 19.89 -8.82 -6.19
C LEU A 104 18.69 -8.06 -5.63
N PHE A 105 18.91 -7.25 -4.60
CA PHE A 105 17.83 -6.64 -3.82
C PHE A 105 17.73 -5.13 -3.95
N ASN A 106 18.62 -4.46 -4.69
CA ASN A 106 18.41 -3.09 -5.13
C ASN A 106 17.20 -3.03 -6.09
N SER A 107 16.37 -1.98 -5.98
CA SER A 107 15.19 -1.77 -6.82
C SER A 107 15.41 -0.68 -7.88
N TYR A 108 15.20 0.57 -7.51
CA TYR A 108 15.28 1.73 -8.40
C TYR A 108 16.35 2.76 -7.99
N TYR A 109 17.13 2.45 -6.97
CA TYR A 109 18.19 3.33 -6.50
C TYR A 109 19.42 3.22 -7.43
N VAL A 110 19.41 4.07 -8.47
CA VAL A 110 20.47 4.05 -9.50
C VAL A 110 21.82 4.43 -8.90
N SER A 111 21.83 5.37 -7.95
CA SER A 111 23.03 5.80 -7.24
C SER A 111 23.64 4.72 -6.32
N ALA A 112 22.85 3.73 -5.90
CA ALA A 112 23.34 2.59 -5.12
C ALA A 112 23.94 1.46 -5.98
N GLY A 113 24.00 1.64 -7.32
CA GLY A 113 24.67 0.70 -8.24
C GLY A 113 23.74 -0.13 -9.12
N PRO A 114 24.28 -1.17 -9.78
CA PRO A 114 23.52 -2.03 -10.68
C PRO A 114 22.48 -2.85 -9.92
N ARG A 115 21.42 -3.26 -10.63
CA ARG A 115 20.30 -3.98 -10.04
C ARG A 115 19.81 -5.10 -10.92
N HIS A 116 19.22 -6.14 -10.30
CA HIS A 116 18.53 -7.20 -10.98
C HIS A 116 17.25 -6.69 -11.64
N ALA A 117 16.95 -7.14 -12.87
CA ALA A 117 15.80 -6.69 -13.64
C ALA A 117 14.48 -7.08 -12.93
N ARG A 118 13.58 -6.08 -12.70
CA ARG A 118 12.30 -6.29 -12.00
C ARG A 118 11.46 -7.44 -12.59
N PRO A 119 11.27 -7.54 -13.92
CA PRO A 119 10.46 -8.61 -14.50
C PRO A 119 11.02 -10.03 -14.30
N GLN A 120 12.26 -10.15 -13.80
CA GLN A 120 12.96 -11.44 -13.63
C GLN A 120 13.20 -11.79 -12.14
N ARG A 121 12.60 -11.07 -11.20
CA ARG A 121 12.77 -11.32 -9.77
C ARG A 121 12.34 -12.72 -9.35
N GLY A 122 11.35 -13.31 -10.03
CA GLY A 122 10.92 -14.68 -9.83
C GLY A 122 11.97 -15.74 -10.24
N MET A 123 13.02 -15.35 -10.97
CA MET A 123 14.14 -16.23 -11.31
C MET A 123 15.21 -16.31 -10.21
N ILE A 124 15.11 -15.48 -9.16
CA ILE A 124 16.04 -15.49 -8.03
C ILE A 124 15.70 -16.67 -7.13
N THR A 125 16.23 -17.86 -7.42
CA THR A 125 16.05 -19.05 -6.60
C THR A 125 17.02 -19.13 -5.42
N ARG A 126 18.12 -18.36 -5.48
CA ARG A 126 19.10 -18.18 -4.41
C ARG A 126 19.31 -16.69 -4.17
N PRO A 127 19.35 -16.24 -2.89
CA PRO A 127 19.24 -17.06 -1.66
C PRO A 127 17.88 -17.75 -1.49
N ALA A 128 17.85 -18.87 -0.77
CA ALA A 128 16.62 -19.53 -0.33
C ALA A 128 15.89 -18.69 0.74
N ALA A 129 14.62 -19.00 1.03
CA ALA A 129 13.84 -18.27 2.05
C ALA A 129 14.53 -18.31 3.44
N ALA A 130 15.12 -19.44 3.81
CA ALA A 130 15.89 -19.57 5.06
C ALA A 130 17.16 -18.68 5.09
N GLU A 131 17.85 -18.52 3.95
CA GLU A 131 19.01 -17.62 3.86
C GLU A 131 18.59 -16.15 3.97
N VAL A 132 17.42 -15.78 3.42
CA VAL A 132 16.84 -14.43 3.62
C VAL A 132 16.47 -14.21 5.10
N THR A 133 15.95 -15.22 5.78
CA THR A 133 15.71 -15.15 7.25
C THR A 133 17.03 -14.93 8.01
N ALA A 134 18.10 -15.64 7.66
CA ALA A 134 19.41 -15.43 8.27
C ALA A 134 19.98 -14.03 7.98
N TYR A 135 19.81 -13.56 6.74
CA TYR A 135 20.17 -12.18 6.34
C TYR A 135 19.45 -11.13 7.18
N ARG A 136 18.13 -11.27 7.33
CA ARG A 136 17.32 -10.36 8.16
C ARG A 136 17.81 -10.35 9.59
N ALA A 137 18.02 -11.52 10.19
CA ALA A 137 18.49 -11.62 11.58
C ALA A 137 19.87 -10.97 11.78
N HIS A 138 20.78 -11.12 10.82
CA HIS A 138 22.11 -10.48 10.85
C HIS A 138 22.00 -8.94 10.83
N VAL A 139 21.20 -8.40 9.94
CA VAL A 139 20.99 -6.96 9.82
C VAL A 139 20.23 -6.40 11.03
N ASP A 140 19.19 -7.09 11.50
CA ASP A 140 18.36 -6.65 12.62
C ASP A 140 19.17 -6.57 13.92
N LEU A 141 20.09 -7.52 14.15
CA LEU A 141 21.01 -7.48 15.26
C LEU A 141 21.92 -6.25 15.16
N ALA A 142 22.57 -6.06 14.01
CA ALA A 142 23.51 -4.96 13.81
C ALA A 142 22.83 -3.58 13.89
N VAL A 143 21.60 -3.43 13.39
CA VAL A 143 20.84 -2.18 13.51
C VAL A 143 20.46 -1.91 14.97
N SER A 144 20.04 -2.95 15.71
CA SER A 144 19.72 -2.80 17.13
C SER A 144 20.96 -2.38 17.94
N GLU A 145 22.09 -3.03 17.72
CA GLU A 145 23.36 -2.67 18.36
C GLU A 145 23.82 -1.24 18.02
N LEU A 146 23.65 -0.82 16.76
CA LEU A 146 23.97 0.54 16.32
C LEU A 146 23.10 1.57 17.04
N ILE A 147 21.79 1.35 17.13
CA ILE A 147 20.86 2.24 17.84
C ILE A 147 21.23 2.35 19.33
N GLU A 148 21.55 1.22 19.96
CA GLU A 148 21.87 1.18 21.39
C GLU A 148 23.24 1.81 21.73
N SER A 149 24.25 1.65 20.85
CA SER A 149 25.64 1.98 21.16
C SER A 149 26.15 3.30 20.59
N THR A 150 25.51 3.87 19.58
CA THR A 150 26.00 5.10 18.93
C THR A 150 26.00 6.30 19.90
N ASN A 151 27.04 7.11 19.87
CA ASN A 151 27.12 8.36 20.64
C ASN A 151 26.34 9.51 19.97
N ASP A 152 26.21 9.48 18.64
CA ASP A 152 25.47 10.47 17.85
C ASP A 152 24.31 9.77 17.12
N PHE A 153 23.12 9.90 17.68
CA PHE A 153 21.92 9.25 17.15
C PHE A 153 21.17 10.11 16.13
N ALA A 154 21.37 11.42 16.15
CA ALA A 154 20.63 12.36 15.30
C ALA A 154 20.71 12.07 13.80
N PRO A 155 21.87 11.71 13.19
CA PRO A 155 21.95 11.40 11.78
C PRO A 155 21.27 10.08 11.37
N LEU A 156 21.00 9.18 12.32
CA LEU A 156 20.38 7.88 12.06
C LEU A 156 18.86 7.99 11.96
N MET A 157 18.24 8.90 12.72
CA MET A 157 16.78 9.02 12.84
C MET A 157 16.06 9.15 11.50
N PRO A 158 16.44 10.05 10.58
CA PRO A 158 15.73 10.18 9.31
C PRO A 158 15.82 8.93 8.43
N ILE A 159 16.93 8.20 8.52
CA ILE A 159 17.15 6.98 7.72
C ILE A 159 16.34 5.82 8.30
N ILE A 160 16.28 5.71 9.63
CA ILE A 160 15.45 4.73 10.31
C ILE A 160 13.98 5.01 9.99
N GLU A 161 13.52 6.25 10.16
CA GLU A 161 12.14 6.65 9.93
C GLU A 161 11.67 6.35 8.50
N ILE A 162 12.44 6.75 7.49
CA ILE A 162 12.09 6.45 6.10
C ILE A 162 12.19 4.95 5.80
N GLY A 163 13.16 4.24 6.38
CA GLY A 163 13.31 2.80 6.23
C GLY A 163 12.12 2.01 6.79
N LEU A 164 11.59 2.42 7.94
CA LEU A 164 10.39 1.82 8.53
C LEU A 164 9.14 2.06 7.66
N ASN A 165 8.94 3.29 7.20
CA ASN A 165 7.84 3.61 6.30
C ASN A 165 7.96 2.88 4.95
N HIS A 166 9.17 2.76 4.40
CA HIS A 166 9.45 1.97 3.21
C HIS A 166 9.13 0.48 3.42
N GLU A 167 9.51 -0.10 4.56
CA GLU A 167 9.17 -1.49 4.88
C GLU A 167 7.64 -1.69 5.01
N GLN A 168 6.93 -0.73 5.60
CA GLN A 168 5.47 -0.77 5.68
C GLN A 168 4.79 -0.72 4.30
N GLN A 169 5.33 0.04 3.32
CA GLN A 169 4.86 -0.05 1.94
C GLN A 169 5.07 -1.45 1.34
N HIS A 170 6.23 -2.06 1.61
CA HIS A 170 6.51 -3.43 1.15
C HIS A 170 5.68 -4.49 1.85
N GLN A 171 5.21 -4.27 3.08
CA GLN A 171 4.23 -5.13 3.75
C GLN A 171 2.88 -5.15 3.01
N GLU A 172 2.45 -4.03 2.46
CA GLU A 172 1.26 -3.97 1.61
C GLU A 172 1.51 -4.64 0.26
N LEU A 173 2.60 -4.30 -0.43
CA LEU A 173 2.96 -4.88 -1.73
C LEU A 173 3.09 -6.41 -1.67
N LEU A 174 3.60 -6.96 -0.57
CA LEU A 174 3.64 -8.41 -0.35
C LEU A 174 2.25 -9.03 -0.45
N LEU A 175 1.23 -8.40 0.12
CA LEU A 175 -0.14 -8.92 0.09
C LEU A 175 -0.81 -8.74 -1.27
N THR A 176 -0.56 -7.63 -1.97
CA THR A 176 -1.08 -7.43 -3.33
C THR A 176 -0.47 -8.43 -4.31
N ASP A 177 0.83 -8.67 -4.21
CA ASP A 177 1.58 -9.49 -5.14
C ASP A 177 1.26 -10.99 -4.94
N ILE A 178 1.12 -11.45 -3.69
CA ILE A 178 0.73 -12.83 -3.43
C ILE A 178 -0.74 -13.10 -3.78
N LEU A 179 -1.65 -12.15 -3.56
CA LEU A 179 -3.03 -12.28 -3.99
C LEU A 179 -3.11 -12.42 -5.52
N HIS A 180 -2.35 -11.61 -6.25
CA HIS A 180 -2.27 -11.70 -7.70
C HIS A 180 -1.75 -13.09 -8.13
N ALA A 181 -0.70 -13.59 -7.50
CA ALA A 181 -0.17 -14.94 -7.80
C ALA A 181 -1.21 -16.04 -7.52
N PHE A 182 -1.89 -15.96 -6.38
CA PHE A 182 -2.89 -16.95 -5.98
C PHE A 182 -4.14 -16.92 -6.86
N SER A 183 -4.47 -15.78 -7.48
CA SER A 183 -5.62 -15.65 -8.37
C SER A 183 -5.51 -16.49 -9.64
N PHE A 184 -4.30 -16.88 -10.05
CA PHE A 184 -4.04 -17.77 -11.20
C PHE A 184 -4.08 -19.24 -10.82
N ASN A 185 -4.05 -19.59 -9.54
CA ASN A 185 -4.03 -20.97 -9.11
C ASN A 185 -5.46 -21.56 -9.11
N ALA A 186 -5.65 -22.65 -9.86
CA ALA A 186 -6.94 -23.32 -9.97
C ALA A 186 -7.48 -23.86 -8.63
N THR A 187 -6.61 -24.06 -7.63
CA THR A 187 -7.02 -24.51 -6.29
C THR A 187 -7.57 -23.37 -5.42
N ASN A 188 -7.46 -22.13 -5.89
CA ASN A 188 -7.89 -20.90 -5.18
C ASN A 188 -7.35 -20.81 -3.74
N PRO A 189 -6.03 -20.89 -3.53
CA PRO A 189 -5.45 -20.93 -2.20
C PRO A 189 -5.77 -19.63 -1.45
N ALA A 190 -6.00 -19.75 -0.14
CA ALA A 190 -6.16 -18.60 0.74
C ALA A 190 -4.80 -18.24 1.34
N TYR A 191 -4.44 -16.95 1.32
CA TYR A 191 -3.32 -16.43 2.11
C TYR A 191 -3.57 -16.63 3.61
N ASN A 192 -4.77 -16.31 4.06
CA ASN A 192 -5.25 -16.60 5.41
C ASN A 192 -6.70 -17.10 5.36
N PRO A 193 -6.97 -18.40 5.57
CA PRO A 193 -8.34 -18.94 5.52
C PRO A 193 -9.33 -18.29 6.49
N GLN A 194 -8.82 -17.66 7.56
CA GLN A 194 -9.62 -16.96 8.57
C GLN A 194 -9.81 -15.47 8.24
N TRP A 195 -9.24 -15.00 7.13
CA TRP A 195 -9.35 -13.60 6.73
C TRP A 195 -10.82 -13.20 6.50
N GLN A 196 -11.16 -12.00 6.96
CA GLN A 196 -12.48 -11.39 6.77
C GLN A 196 -12.29 -9.93 6.35
N TRP A 197 -13.24 -9.41 5.61
CA TRP A 197 -13.29 -7.99 5.32
C TRP A 197 -13.31 -7.18 6.62
N PRO A 198 -12.60 -6.04 6.69
CA PRO A 198 -12.71 -5.13 7.82
C PRO A 198 -14.14 -4.68 8.03
N LYS A 199 -14.53 -4.45 9.29
CA LYS A 199 -15.83 -3.87 9.60
C LYS A 199 -15.88 -2.44 9.09
N ARG A 200 -16.98 -2.07 8.49
CA ARG A 200 -17.22 -0.72 7.98
C ARG A 200 -17.80 0.19 9.05
N ALA A 201 -17.39 1.46 9.01
CA ALA A 201 -17.96 2.53 9.81
C ALA A 201 -18.98 3.31 8.97
N SER A 202 -20.15 2.73 8.67
CA SER A 202 -21.20 3.48 7.95
C SER A 202 -22.19 4.09 8.93
N ASN A 203 -22.37 5.40 8.86
CA ASN A 203 -23.32 6.16 9.67
C ASN A 203 -24.61 6.54 8.91
N GLY A 204 -24.82 6.00 7.72
CA GLY A 204 -26.05 6.13 6.94
C GLY A 204 -26.25 7.46 6.19
N ALA A 205 -25.42 8.46 6.38
CA ALA A 205 -25.49 9.70 5.59
C ALA A 205 -24.84 9.48 4.21
N ALA A 206 -25.59 9.76 3.12
CA ALA A 206 -25.11 9.48 1.75
C ALA A 206 -24.10 10.50 1.23
N VAL A 207 -24.14 11.76 1.70
CA VAL A 207 -23.37 12.89 1.14
C VAL A 207 -22.70 13.68 2.27
N GLY A 208 -21.46 14.08 2.04
CA GLY A 208 -20.68 14.93 2.93
C GLY A 208 -21.11 16.41 2.90
N ALA A 209 -20.51 17.23 3.75
CA ALA A 209 -20.68 18.67 3.74
C ALA A 209 -20.19 19.26 2.41
N PRO A 210 -20.79 20.37 1.93
CA PRO A 210 -20.30 21.06 0.72
C PRO A 210 -18.92 21.66 1.00
N LEU A 211 -18.03 21.52 0.03
CA LEU A 211 -16.68 22.09 0.04
C LEU A 211 -16.60 23.16 -1.03
N ALA A 212 -16.02 24.31 -0.70
CA ALA A 212 -15.72 25.37 -1.66
C ALA A 212 -14.73 26.37 -1.06
N GLY A 213 -14.06 27.14 -1.93
CA GLY A 213 -13.15 28.21 -1.50
C GLY A 213 -11.69 27.75 -1.38
N ILE A 214 -10.89 28.58 -0.71
CA ILE A 214 -9.45 28.33 -0.55
C ILE A 214 -9.20 27.44 0.65
N HIS A 215 -8.48 26.36 0.41
CA HIS A 215 -8.07 25.37 1.42
C HIS A 215 -6.57 25.08 1.34
N ARG A 216 -6.00 24.62 2.45
CA ARG A 216 -4.60 24.18 2.52
C ARG A 216 -4.52 22.67 2.51
N ILE A 217 -3.75 22.12 1.57
CA ILE A 217 -3.48 20.69 1.43
C ILE A 217 -1.98 20.40 1.48
N GLY A 218 -1.65 19.12 1.60
CA GLY A 218 -0.28 18.67 1.76
C GLY A 218 0.12 18.57 3.23
N HIS A 219 1.35 18.12 3.48
CA HIS A 219 1.89 17.95 4.83
C HIS A 219 2.30 19.32 5.40
N ASP A 220 1.93 19.60 6.64
CA ASP A 220 2.11 20.91 7.30
C ASP A 220 3.27 20.95 8.32
N GLY A 221 4.10 19.90 8.36
CA GLY A 221 5.37 19.89 9.07
C GLY A 221 5.42 19.13 10.38
N GLU A 222 4.35 18.50 10.83
CA GLU A 222 4.37 17.62 12.02
C GLU A 222 4.40 16.12 11.62
N GLY A 223 5.34 15.36 12.19
CA GLY A 223 5.49 13.92 11.95
C GLY A 223 6.19 13.59 10.64
N PHE A 224 6.08 12.32 10.23
CA PHE A 224 6.66 11.81 8.99
C PHE A 224 5.77 12.12 7.78
N CYS A 225 6.40 12.51 6.68
CA CYS A 225 5.80 12.51 5.35
C CYS A 225 6.81 12.05 4.30
N PHE A 226 6.30 11.60 3.16
CA PHE A 226 7.14 11.44 1.97
C PHE A 226 7.28 12.79 1.26
N ASP A 227 8.36 12.95 0.50
CA ASP A 227 8.66 14.19 -0.24
C ASP A 227 7.54 14.62 -1.20
N ASN A 228 6.76 13.67 -1.74
CA ASN A 228 5.64 13.94 -2.63
C ASN A 228 4.40 14.53 -1.94
N GLU A 229 4.39 14.59 -0.61
CA GLU A 229 3.32 15.21 0.19
C GLU A 229 3.60 16.69 0.48
N GLU A 230 4.78 17.17 0.13
CA GLU A 230 5.27 18.53 0.38
C GLU A 230 5.50 19.35 -0.91
N PRO A 231 5.51 20.68 -0.78
CA PRO A 231 5.12 21.49 0.38
C PRO A 231 3.61 21.59 0.53
N ALA A 232 3.13 21.87 1.77
CA ALA A 232 1.75 22.27 1.95
C ALA A 232 1.48 23.60 1.21
N HIS A 233 0.35 23.67 0.50
CA HIS A 233 0.02 24.80 -0.36
C HIS A 233 -1.49 25.07 -0.39
N GLU A 234 -1.86 26.23 -0.89
CA GLU A 234 -3.27 26.61 -1.05
C GLU A 234 -3.83 26.12 -2.39
N VAL A 235 -5.07 25.66 -2.35
CA VAL A 235 -5.87 25.27 -3.52
C VAL A 235 -7.24 25.92 -3.45
N LEU A 236 -7.77 26.29 -4.61
CA LEU A 236 -9.15 26.77 -4.75
C LEU A 236 -10.04 25.60 -5.15
N LEU A 237 -10.98 25.21 -4.28
CA LEU A 237 -12.00 24.22 -4.59
C LEU A 237 -13.24 24.91 -5.18
N GLN A 238 -13.75 24.36 -6.28
CA GLN A 238 -15.08 24.69 -6.77
C GLN A 238 -16.14 24.02 -5.88
N PRO A 239 -17.40 24.52 -5.85
CA PRO A 239 -18.45 23.88 -5.06
C PRO A 239 -18.61 22.41 -5.41
N VAL A 240 -18.40 21.53 -4.43
CA VAL A 240 -18.42 20.07 -4.59
C VAL A 240 -18.92 19.40 -3.31
N ARG A 241 -19.55 18.25 -3.45
CA ARG A 241 -19.90 17.32 -2.37
C ARG A 241 -19.34 15.96 -2.68
N LEU A 242 -18.67 15.35 -1.70
CA LEU A 242 -18.22 13.97 -1.83
C LEU A 242 -19.24 13.03 -1.19
N ALA A 243 -19.44 11.87 -1.81
CA ALA A 243 -20.17 10.78 -1.17
C ALA A 243 -19.44 10.35 0.10
N ARG A 244 -20.14 10.24 1.23
CA ARG A 244 -19.55 9.73 2.48
C ARG A 244 -19.11 8.26 2.35
N PRO A 245 -19.95 7.33 1.82
CA PRO A 245 -19.59 5.95 1.64
C PRO A 245 -18.69 5.73 0.41
N LEU A 246 -17.98 4.62 0.41
CA LEU A 246 -17.34 4.04 -0.76
C LEU A 246 -18.39 3.41 -1.68
N VAL A 247 -18.11 3.36 -2.98
CA VAL A 247 -18.92 2.60 -3.94
C VAL A 247 -18.87 1.11 -3.58
N THR A 248 -20.04 0.47 -3.60
CA THR A 248 -20.24 -0.92 -3.17
C THR A 248 -20.22 -1.90 -4.35
N ASN A 249 -20.05 -3.19 -4.03
CA ASN A 249 -20.20 -4.27 -5.01
C ASN A 249 -21.60 -4.33 -5.61
N GLY A 250 -22.64 -3.98 -4.83
CA GLY A 250 -24.03 -3.94 -5.32
C GLY A 250 -24.22 -2.90 -6.42
N GLU A 251 -23.77 -1.67 -6.18
CA GLU A 251 -23.78 -0.60 -7.18
C GLU A 251 -22.95 -0.97 -8.41
N TRP A 252 -21.84 -1.66 -8.21
CA TRP A 252 -21.01 -2.14 -9.31
C TRP A 252 -21.69 -3.22 -10.16
N LEU A 253 -22.45 -4.13 -9.53
CA LEU A 253 -23.26 -5.13 -10.23
C LEU A 253 -24.36 -4.48 -11.08
N GLU A 254 -24.96 -3.37 -10.62
CA GLU A 254 -25.91 -2.58 -11.40
C GLU A 254 -25.23 -1.96 -12.64
N PHE A 255 -24.05 -1.34 -12.48
CA PHE A 255 -23.25 -0.83 -13.59
C PHE A 255 -22.93 -1.92 -14.63
N MET A 256 -22.56 -3.12 -14.18
CA MET A 256 -22.31 -4.26 -15.06
C MET A 256 -23.59 -4.71 -15.79
N ALA A 257 -24.71 -4.80 -15.06
CA ALA A 257 -26.01 -5.22 -15.63
C ALA A 257 -26.53 -4.23 -16.68
N ASP A 258 -26.28 -2.93 -16.49
CA ASP A 258 -26.61 -1.87 -17.46
C ASP A 258 -25.64 -1.81 -18.66
N GLY A 259 -24.72 -2.78 -18.77
CA GLY A 259 -23.79 -2.86 -19.90
C GLY A 259 -22.61 -1.89 -19.80
N GLY A 260 -22.20 -1.49 -18.59
CA GLY A 260 -21.11 -0.55 -18.37
C GLY A 260 -19.80 -0.92 -19.08
N TYR A 261 -19.45 -2.20 -19.09
CA TYR A 261 -18.28 -2.72 -19.84
C TYR A 261 -18.50 -2.88 -21.35
N ALA A 262 -19.71 -2.65 -21.85
CA ALA A 262 -20.06 -2.75 -23.27
C ALA A 262 -20.41 -1.40 -23.90
N THR A 263 -20.36 -0.30 -23.15
CA THR A 263 -20.76 1.05 -23.57
C THR A 263 -19.55 1.97 -23.74
N PRO A 264 -18.95 2.09 -24.95
CA PRO A 264 -17.71 2.83 -25.16
C PRO A 264 -17.72 4.29 -24.71
N THR A 265 -18.90 4.93 -24.77
CA THR A 265 -19.06 6.35 -24.44
C THR A 265 -18.86 6.68 -22.95
N LEU A 266 -18.87 5.68 -22.08
CA LEU A 266 -18.55 5.84 -20.66
C LEU A 266 -17.05 5.91 -20.39
N TRP A 267 -16.23 5.41 -21.31
CA TRP A 267 -14.81 5.18 -21.09
C TRP A 267 -13.93 6.27 -21.68
N LEU A 268 -12.81 6.54 -21.02
CA LEU A 268 -11.69 7.24 -21.64
C LEU A 268 -11.12 6.39 -22.79
N SER A 269 -10.52 7.02 -23.80
CA SER A 269 -9.99 6.34 -24.99
C SER A 269 -9.08 5.16 -24.67
N ASP A 270 -8.06 5.39 -23.83
CA ASP A 270 -7.11 4.35 -23.44
C ASP A 270 -7.75 3.30 -22.51
N GLY A 271 -8.78 3.71 -21.76
CA GLY A 271 -9.59 2.82 -20.93
C GLY A 271 -10.37 1.85 -21.80
N TRP A 272 -11.06 2.35 -22.83
CA TRP A 272 -11.80 1.49 -23.76
C TRP A 272 -10.87 0.52 -24.51
N ALA A 273 -9.76 1.02 -25.04
CA ALA A 273 -8.77 0.18 -25.69
C ALA A 273 -8.23 -0.92 -24.75
N THR A 274 -8.09 -0.62 -23.46
CA THR A 274 -7.66 -1.59 -22.44
C THR A 274 -8.76 -2.64 -22.20
N VAL A 275 -10.03 -2.23 -22.08
CA VAL A 275 -11.18 -3.15 -21.94
C VAL A 275 -11.20 -4.16 -23.08
N GLU A 276 -11.10 -3.68 -24.34
CA GLU A 276 -11.11 -4.53 -25.52
C GLU A 276 -9.87 -5.47 -25.55
N ALA A 277 -8.68 -4.93 -25.33
CA ALA A 277 -7.43 -5.70 -25.40
C ALA A 277 -7.30 -6.75 -24.30
N GLN A 278 -7.82 -6.47 -23.10
CA GLN A 278 -7.74 -7.36 -21.94
C GLN A 278 -9.01 -8.20 -21.73
N GLY A 279 -10.08 -7.92 -22.48
CA GLY A 279 -11.37 -8.61 -22.33
C GLY A 279 -12.02 -8.35 -20.96
N TRP A 280 -11.93 -7.12 -20.44
CA TRP A 280 -12.51 -6.81 -19.13
C TRP A 280 -14.04 -6.78 -19.18
N SER A 281 -14.66 -7.43 -18.21
CA SER A 281 -16.13 -7.49 -18.07
C SER A 281 -16.58 -7.39 -16.60
N ALA A 282 -15.63 -7.28 -15.66
CA ALA A 282 -15.86 -7.20 -14.22
C ALA A 282 -14.58 -6.67 -13.54
N PRO A 283 -14.63 -6.27 -12.25
CA PRO A 283 -13.46 -5.94 -11.45
C PRO A 283 -12.41 -7.04 -11.46
N GLY A 284 -11.17 -6.69 -11.18
CA GLY A 284 -10.08 -7.66 -11.05
C GLY A 284 -10.44 -8.77 -10.05
N TYR A 285 -10.02 -10.02 -10.39
CA TYR A 285 -10.25 -11.22 -9.56
C TYR A 285 -11.70 -11.67 -9.43
N TRP A 286 -12.68 -10.98 -10.03
CA TRP A 286 -14.05 -11.47 -10.09
C TRP A 286 -14.19 -12.53 -11.18
N ARG A 287 -14.98 -13.56 -10.88
CA ARG A 287 -15.39 -14.59 -11.85
C ARG A 287 -16.79 -15.08 -11.57
N GLN A 288 -17.50 -15.45 -12.64
CA GLN A 288 -18.83 -16.02 -12.52
C GLN A 288 -18.75 -17.56 -12.46
N ILE A 289 -19.41 -18.15 -11.48
CA ILE A 289 -19.52 -19.60 -11.30
C ILE A 289 -21.00 -19.91 -11.08
N ASP A 290 -21.59 -20.74 -11.92
CA ASP A 290 -23.02 -21.13 -11.86
C ASP A 290 -23.98 -19.92 -11.72
N GLY A 291 -23.70 -18.85 -12.47
CA GLY A 291 -24.52 -17.64 -12.47
C GLY A 291 -24.29 -16.69 -11.29
N ARG A 292 -23.41 -17.01 -10.35
CA ARG A 292 -23.09 -16.16 -9.19
C ARG A 292 -21.68 -15.60 -9.29
N TRP A 293 -21.49 -14.37 -8.80
CA TRP A 293 -20.18 -13.72 -8.77
C TRP A 293 -19.39 -14.11 -7.53
N TYR A 294 -18.11 -14.42 -7.75
CA TYR A 294 -17.10 -14.69 -6.74
C TYR A 294 -15.91 -13.78 -6.97
N ALA A 295 -15.22 -13.43 -5.91
CA ALA A 295 -13.95 -12.68 -5.95
C ALA A 295 -12.85 -13.47 -5.24
N MET A 296 -11.66 -13.47 -5.83
CA MET A 296 -10.46 -13.95 -5.12
C MET A 296 -10.03 -12.89 -4.10
N THR A 297 -9.90 -13.32 -2.85
CA THR A 297 -9.54 -12.47 -1.70
C THR A 297 -8.35 -13.07 -0.95
N LEU A 298 -7.82 -12.37 0.04
CA LEU A 298 -6.81 -12.95 0.95
C LEU A 298 -7.34 -14.17 1.72
N GLY A 299 -8.66 -14.33 1.81
CA GLY A 299 -9.33 -15.51 2.37
C GLY A 299 -9.63 -16.62 1.35
N GLY A 300 -9.05 -16.55 0.14
CA GLY A 300 -9.38 -17.42 -0.98
C GLY A 300 -10.61 -16.93 -1.77
N LEU A 301 -11.19 -17.80 -2.58
CA LEU A 301 -12.36 -17.47 -3.39
C LEU A 301 -13.61 -17.37 -2.54
N ARG A 302 -14.29 -16.22 -2.58
CA ARG A 302 -15.48 -15.91 -1.78
C ARG A 302 -16.61 -15.39 -2.66
N PRO A 303 -17.89 -15.64 -2.32
CA PRO A 303 -19.00 -14.95 -2.97
C PRO A 303 -18.83 -13.43 -2.85
N VAL A 304 -19.21 -12.70 -3.90
CA VAL A 304 -19.24 -11.23 -3.86
C VAL A 304 -20.41 -10.78 -2.98
N GLU A 305 -20.08 -10.03 -1.92
CA GLU A 305 -21.07 -9.48 -0.98
C GLU A 305 -21.47 -8.07 -1.41
N PRO A 306 -22.75 -7.82 -1.76
CA PRO A 306 -23.19 -6.55 -2.34
C PRO A 306 -22.91 -5.32 -1.46
N THR A 307 -22.89 -5.46 -0.15
CA THR A 307 -22.71 -4.36 0.80
C THR A 307 -21.24 -3.99 1.03
N GLN A 308 -20.30 -4.80 0.57
CA GLN A 308 -18.87 -4.51 0.68
C GLN A 308 -18.43 -3.51 -0.40
N PRO A 309 -17.40 -2.69 -0.14
CA PRO A 309 -16.82 -1.83 -1.15
C PRO A 309 -16.29 -2.63 -2.34
N VAL A 310 -16.50 -2.09 -3.55
CA VAL A 310 -15.83 -2.65 -4.73
C VAL A 310 -14.32 -2.48 -4.58
N CYS A 311 -13.60 -3.53 -4.97
CA CYS A 311 -12.15 -3.58 -4.87
C CYS A 311 -11.54 -4.13 -6.16
N HIS A 312 -10.25 -3.82 -6.39
CA HIS A 312 -9.50 -4.26 -7.56
C HIS A 312 -10.05 -3.70 -8.87
N VAL A 313 -10.38 -2.41 -8.86
CA VAL A 313 -10.78 -1.64 -10.03
C VAL A 313 -9.65 -0.68 -10.44
N SER A 314 -9.48 -0.50 -11.74
CA SER A 314 -8.54 0.47 -12.33
C SER A 314 -9.10 1.89 -12.26
N TYR A 315 -8.26 2.88 -12.52
CA TYR A 315 -8.73 4.26 -12.70
C TYR A 315 -9.74 4.37 -13.85
N TYR A 316 -9.50 3.66 -14.96
CA TYR A 316 -10.42 3.67 -16.10
C TYR A 316 -11.81 3.14 -15.74
N GLU A 317 -11.87 2.05 -14.97
CA GLU A 317 -13.12 1.48 -14.47
C GLU A 317 -13.82 2.44 -13.51
N ALA A 318 -13.06 3.07 -12.59
CA ALA A 318 -13.59 4.05 -11.64
C ALA A 318 -14.19 5.29 -12.34
N ASP A 319 -13.51 5.84 -13.37
CA ASP A 319 -14.00 6.97 -14.16
C ASP A 319 -15.25 6.58 -14.97
N ALA A 320 -15.26 5.39 -15.59
CA ALA A 320 -16.42 4.90 -16.34
C ALA A 320 -17.64 4.70 -15.44
N PHE A 321 -17.46 4.15 -14.25
CA PHE A 321 -18.51 4.02 -13.24
C PHE A 321 -19.04 5.39 -12.81
N ALA A 322 -18.17 6.34 -12.53
CA ALA A 322 -18.58 7.69 -12.13
C ALA A 322 -19.44 8.35 -13.22
N ARG A 323 -19.05 8.26 -14.48
CA ARG A 323 -19.86 8.75 -15.64
C ARG A 323 -21.21 8.06 -15.76
N TRP A 324 -21.25 6.73 -15.59
CA TRP A 324 -22.51 5.97 -15.59
C TRP A 324 -23.44 6.44 -14.48
N ALA A 325 -22.91 6.73 -13.30
CA ALA A 325 -23.66 7.24 -12.16
C ALA A 325 -24.05 8.73 -12.31
N GLY A 326 -23.66 9.41 -13.39
CA GLY A 326 -23.88 10.85 -13.57
C GLY A 326 -23.11 11.71 -12.57
N LYS A 327 -21.95 11.24 -12.11
CA LYS A 327 -21.06 11.85 -11.12
C LYS A 327 -19.63 11.92 -11.65
N ASP A 328 -18.71 12.35 -10.80
CA ASP A 328 -17.28 12.39 -11.06
C ASP A 328 -16.49 11.68 -9.97
N LEU A 329 -15.18 11.46 -10.21
CA LEU A 329 -14.22 11.18 -9.14
C LEU A 329 -13.77 12.51 -8.49
N PRO A 330 -13.51 12.54 -7.18
CA PRO A 330 -12.93 13.72 -6.55
C PRO A 330 -11.50 13.97 -7.04
N THR A 331 -11.04 15.20 -6.97
CA THR A 331 -9.61 15.51 -6.99
C THR A 331 -8.96 15.07 -5.67
N GLU A 332 -7.63 14.89 -5.68
CA GLU A 332 -6.89 14.60 -4.45
C GLU A 332 -7.03 15.70 -3.39
N ALA A 333 -7.17 16.97 -3.82
CA ALA A 333 -7.36 18.10 -2.93
C ALA A 333 -8.74 18.06 -2.25
N GLU A 334 -9.79 17.81 -2.99
CA GLU A 334 -11.16 17.67 -2.49
C GLU A 334 -11.25 16.52 -1.48
N TRP A 335 -10.60 15.38 -1.80
CA TRP A 335 -10.56 14.23 -0.91
C TRP A 335 -9.88 14.57 0.42
N GLU A 336 -8.70 15.23 0.37
CA GLU A 336 -7.94 15.58 1.57
C GLU A 336 -8.69 16.57 2.45
N VAL A 337 -9.33 17.58 1.85
CA VAL A 337 -10.13 18.56 2.58
C VAL A 337 -11.37 17.92 3.22
N ALA A 338 -12.05 17.02 2.49
CA ALA A 338 -13.20 16.29 3.00
C ALA A 338 -12.83 15.38 4.19
N GLU A 339 -11.68 14.71 4.11
CA GLU A 339 -11.19 13.83 5.17
C GLU A 339 -10.82 14.62 6.42
N LYS A 340 -10.00 15.68 6.29
CA LYS A 340 -9.64 16.58 7.39
C LYS A 340 -10.88 17.21 8.08
N GLY A 341 -11.97 17.37 7.34
CA GLY A 341 -13.27 17.81 7.86
C GLY A 341 -14.13 16.70 8.46
N GLY A 342 -13.67 15.44 8.54
CA GLY A 342 -14.43 14.31 9.07
C GLY A 342 -15.67 13.95 8.22
N SER A 343 -15.66 14.27 6.93
CA SER A 343 -16.82 14.10 6.03
C SER A 343 -16.83 12.78 5.29
N LEU A 344 -15.82 11.91 5.46
CA LEU A 344 -15.69 10.64 4.76
C LEU A 344 -15.84 9.46 5.72
N ASP A 345 -16.65 8.46 5.33
CA ASP A 345 -16.70 7.17 6.01
C ASP A 345 -15.66 6.24 5.37
N ASP A 346 -15.02 5.39 6.16
CA ASP A 346 -14.06 4.40 5.66
C ASP A 346 -12.93 5.03 4.79
N ALA A 347 -12.45 6.20 5.17
CA ALA A 347 -11.37 6.89 4.44
C ALA A 347 -10.08 6.06 4.44
N PHE A 348 -9.83 5.30 5.53
CA PHE A 348 -8.63 4.49 5.72
C PHE A 348 -8.97 3.03 6.04
N GLY A 349 -8.04 2.12 5.70
CA GLY A 349 -8.07 0.72 6.12
C GLY A 349 -9.00 -0.18 5.32
N ILE A 350 -9.61 0.29 4.23
CA ILE A 350 -10.54 -0.50 3.41
C ILE A 350 -10.01 -0.65 1.98
N VAL A 351 -10.07 0.42 1.17
CA VAL A 351 -9.52 0.46 -0.19
C VAL A 351 -8.85 1.80 -0.44
N TRP A 352 -7.77 1.81 -1.19
CA TRP A 352 -7.24 3.02 -1.82
C TRP A 352 -8.30 3.60 -2.76
N GLN A 353 -8.50 4.90 -2.73
CA GLN A 353 -9.56 5.56 -3.50
C GLN A 353 -8.97 6.34 -4.65
N TRP A 354 -9.32 5.96 -5.88
CA TRP A 354 -8.93 6.68 -7.07
C TRP A 354 -9.44 8.12 -7.04
N THR A 355 -8.56 9.04 -7.40
CA THR A 355 -8.91 10.44 -7.64
C THR A 355 -8.70 10.78 -9.12
N ARG A 356 -9.33 11.83 -9.62
CA ARG A 356 -9.08 12.32 -10.98
C ARG A 356 -7.81 13.15 -11.12
N SER A 357 -7.00 13.25 -10.07
CA SER A 357 -5.74 13.99 -10.10
C SER A 357 -4.62 13.17 -10.73
N ALA A 358 -3.95 13.75 -11.72
CA ALA A 358 -2.70 13.21 -12.23
C ALA A 358 -1.61 13.30 -11.13
N TYR A 359 -0.75 12.29 -11.05
CA TYR A 359 0.38 12.32 -10.15
C TYR A 359 1.46 13.27 -10.68
N ALA A 360 1.47 14.48 -10.18
CA ALA A 360 2.39 15.55 -10.53
C ALA A 360 3.00 16.18 -9.27
N PRO A 361 4.14 16.89 -9.38
CA PRO A 361 4.72 17.59 -8.25
C PRO A 361 3.78 18.69 -7.73
N TYR A 362 3.72 18.86 -6.43
CA TYR A 362 3.06 20.02 -5.82
C TYR A 362 3.82 21.32 -6.15
N PRO A 363 3.15 22.48 -6.15
CA PRO A 363 3.82 23.75 -6.35
C PRO A 363 4.97 23.95 -5.34
N GLY A 364 6.19 24.13 -5.85
CA GLY A 364 7.37 24.25 -5.00
C GLY A 364 8.04 22.94 -4.56
N TYR A 365 7.56 21.79 -5.03
CA TYR A 365 8.18 20.48 -4.77
C TYR A 365 9.68 20.50 -5.07
N ARG A 366 10.45 19.84 -4.21
CA ARG A 366 11.87 19.56 -4.41
C ARG A 366 12.17 18.14 -3.93
N ALA A 367 12.75 17.33 -4.81
CA ALA A 367 13.23 16.02 -4.39
C ALA A 367 14.33 16.17 -3.32
N ALA A 368 14.35 15.27 -2.35
CA ALA A 368 15.43 15.20 -1.37
C ALA A 368 16.78 14.93 -2.07
N GLU A 369 17.88 15.36 -1.47
CA GLU A 369 19.22 15.11 -2.02
C GLU A 369 19.64 13.64 -1.83
N GLY A 370 20.47 13.14 -2.75
CA GLY A 370 21.04 11.81 -2.69
C GLY A 370 20.07 10.68 -3.09
N ALA A 371 20.42 9.45 -2.72
CA ALA A 371 19.68 8.26 -3.14
C ALA A 371 18.24 8.24 -2.62
N LEU A 372 17.98 8.80 -1.46
CA LEU A 372 16.64 8.90 -0.88
C LEU A 372 15.70 9.79 -1.72
N GLY A 373 16.24 10.79 -2.43
CA GLY A 373 15.48 11.63 -3.36
C GLY A 373 15.09 10.95 -4.67
N GLU A 374 15.58 9.73 -4.92
CA GLU A 374 15.12 8.92 -6.06
C GLU A 374 13.77 8.22 -5.81
N TYR A 375 13.14 8.49 -4.67
CA TYR A 375 11.99 7.70 -4.19
C TYR A 375 10.71 7.97 -4.98
N ASN A 376 10.27 9.23 -5.11
CA ASN A 376 8.96 9.57 -5.67
C ASN A 376 9.02 10.42 -6.95
N GLY A 377 9.89 11.42 -7.01
CA GLY A 377 9.86 12.44 -8.07
C GLY A 377 9.94 11.90 -9.49
N LYS A 378 10.71 10.85 -9.73
CA LYS A 378 10.86 10.24 -11.06
C LYS A 378 9.63 9.48 -11.56
N PHE A 379 8.65 9.24 -10.69
CA PHE A 379 7.39 8.55 -11.03
C PHE A 379 6.25 9.52 -11.34
N MET A 380 6.46 10.84 -11.23
CA MET A 380 5.43 11.87 -11.44
C MET A 380 5.11 12.07 -12.93
N VAL A 381 4.71 11.00 -13.61
CA VAL A 381 4.29 11.00 -15.03
C VAL A 381 3.38 9.80 -15.31
N ASN A 382 2.31 10.02 -16.09
CA ASN A 382 1.39 8.99 -16.56
C ASN A 382 0.73 8.14 -15.46
N GLN A 383 0.69 8.62 -14.23
CA GLN A 383 0.06 7.95 -13.11
C GLN A 383 -1.04 8.81 -12.51
N MET A 384 -1.99 8.16 -11.83
CA MET A 384 -3.09 8.83 -11.14
C MET A 384 -2.93 8.66 -9.62
N VAL A 385 -3.38 9.66 -8.87
CA VAL A 385 -3.30 9.65 -7.41
C VAL A 385 -4.44 8.83 -6.81
N LEU A 386 -4.10 8.03 -5.80
CA LEU A 386 -5.04 7.40 -4.87
C LEU A 386 -4.85 7.99 -3.48
N ARG A 387 -5.95 8.11 -2.75
CA ARG A 387 -5.98 8.63 -1.38
C ARG A 387 -6.55 7.61 -0.40
N GLY A 388 -6.30 7.81 0.88
CA GLY A 388 -6.73 6.94 1.96
C GLY A 388 -5.74 5.84 2.29
N SER A 389 -6.23 4.64 2.47
CA SER A 389 -5.43 3.42 2.62
C SER A 389 -6.27 2.16 2.40
N SER A 390 -5.60 1.05 2.12
CA SER A 390 -6.26 -0.24 1.93
C SER A 390 -6.25 -1.09 3.21
N LEU A 391 -7.01 -2.18 3.18
CA LEU A 391 -7.01 -3.23 4.21
C LEU A 391 -5.64 -3.93 4.39
N ALA A 392 -4.74 -3.79 3.43
CA ALA A 392 -3.38 -4.34 3.47
C ALA A 392 -2.36 -3.33 4.01
N THR A 393 -2.70 -2.05 4.05
CA THR A 393 -1.84 -0.99 4.57
C THR A 393 -1.64 -1.19 6.08
N PRO A 394 -0.41 -1.20 6.60
CA PRO A 394 -0.16 -1.28 8.03
C PRO A 394 -0.82 -0.13 8.80
N PHE A 395 -1.30 -0.45 10.00
CA PHE A 395 -1.88 0.56 10.88
C PHE A 395 -0.88 1.68 11.19
N GLY A 396 -1.34 2.93 11.19
CA GLY A 396 -0.52 4.11 11.46
C GLY A 396 0.41 4.56 10.31
N HIS A 397 0.42 3.84 9.17
CA HIS A 397 1.24 4.22 8.01
C HIS A 397 0.63 5.38 7.20
N SER A 398 -0.69 5.41 7.09
CA SER A 398 -1.41 6.40 6.27
C SER A 398 -1.81 7.64 7.05
N ARG A 399 -2.00 8.74 6.34
CA ARG A 399 -2.41 10.05 6.84
C ARG A 399 -3.16 10.82 5.75
N PRO A 400 -3.89 11.89 6.06
CA PRO A 400 -4.69 12.62 5.07
C PRO A 400 -3.87 13.15 3.89
N SER A 401 -2.62 13.53 4.09
CA SER A 401 -1.72 14.03 3.03
C SER A 401 -1.09 12.93 2.16
N TYR A 402 -1.15 11.64 2.59
CA TYR A 402 -0.49 10.54 1.87
C TYR A 402 -0.97 10.45 0.41
N ARG A 403 -0.02 10.36 -0.53
CA ARG A 403 -0.28 10.25 -1.96
C ARG A 403 0.24 8.92 -2.48
N ASN A 404 -0.66 7.95 -2.67
CA ASN A 404 -0.36 6.73 -3.41
C ASN A 404 -0.62 6.96 -4.90
N PHE A 405 0.06 6.20 -5.76
CA PHE A 405 -0.02 6.44 -7.21
C PHE A 405 0.23 5.15 -7.99
N PHE A 406 -0.56 4.97 -9.06
CA PHE A 406 -0.41 3.85 -9.98
C PHE A 406 -0.76 4.27 -11.41
N TYR A 407 -0.30 3.48 -12.39
CA TYR A 407 -0.74 3.63 -13.77
C TYR A 407 -2.26 3.42 -13.89
N PRO A 408 -2.96 4.16 -14.78
CA PRO A 408 -4.42 4.14 -14.85
C PRO A 408 -5.06 2.76 -15.08
N GLN A 409 -4.35 1.86 -15.76
CA GLN A 409 -4.83 0.48 -16.01
C GLN A 409 -4.59 -0.48 -14.83
N ALA A 410 -3.86 -0.07 -13.80
CA ALA A 410 -3.51 -0.93 -12.68
C ALA A 410 -4.74 -1.27 -11.83
N ARG A 411 -5.01 -2.56 -11.57
CA ARG A 411 -6.16 -3.01 -10.77
C ARG A 411 -5.88 -4.19 -9.85
N TRP A 412 -4.61 -4.55 -9.67
CA TRP A 412 -4.22 -5.62 -8.74
C TRP A 412 -4.07 -5.17 -7.29
N GLN A 413 -4.02 -3.86 -7.04
CA GLN A 413 -4.03 -3.30 -5.68
C GLN A 413 -5.42 -3.37 -5.07
N PHE A 414 -5.51 -3.16 -3.77
CA PHE A 414 -6.79 -2.98 -3.07
C PHE A 414 -7.32 -1.57 -3.34
N SER A 415 -7.73 -1.31 -4.57
CA SER A 415 -8.20 -0.02 -5.06
C SER A 415 -9.70 -0.03 -5.32
N GLY A 416 -10.38 1.03 -4.92
CA GLY A 416 -11.79 1.30 -5.13
C GLY A 416 -12.00 2.78 -5.40
N LEU A 417 -13.19 3.30 -5.10
CA LEU A 417 -13.51 4.70 -5.39
C LEU A 417 -14.60 5.25 -4.47
N ARG A 418 -14.68 6.57 -4.51
CA ARG A 418 -15.72 7.42 -3.92
C ARG A 418 -16.18 8.42 -4.97
N LEU A 419 -17.45 8.79 -4.98
CA LEU A 419 -18.01 9.71 -5.96
C LEU A 419 -17.98 11.16 -5.47
N ALA A 420 -17.88 12.08 -6.40
CA ALA A 420 -18.05 13.51 -6.21
C ALA A 420 -19.20 14.05 -7.05
N ASP A 421 -19.92 15.05 -6.50
CA ASP A 421 -21.04 15.74 -7.13
C ASP A 421 -20.72 17.23 -7.19
N TYR A 422 -20.56 17.77 -8.38
CA TYR A 422 -20.32 19.18 -8.62
C TYR A 422 -21.63 19.90 -8.80
N GLU A 423 -21.89 20.92 -7.98
CA GLU A 423 -23.06 21.77 -8.16
C GLU A 423 -22.93 22.54 -9.49
N SER A 424 -23.87 22.28 -10.42
CA SER A 424 -23.95 22.93 -11.75
C SER A 424 -24.43 24.39 -11.66
#